data_08b9126b0d260c67961fb7cf7026d326
#
_entry.id   08b9126b0d260c67961fb7cf7026d326
#
_cell.length_a   1.000
_cell.length_b   1.000
_cell.length_c   1.000
_cell.angle_alpha   90.00
_cell.angle_beta   90.00
_cell.angle_gamma   90.00
#
_symmetry.space_group_name_H-M   'P 1'
#
loop_
_entity.id
_entity.type
_entity.pdbx_description
1 polymer ?
#
loop_
_entity_poly.entity_id
_entity_poly.type
_entity_poly.pdbx_seq_one_letter_code
_entity_poly.pdbx_strand_id
1 'polypeptide(L)'
;MARNDGIDRTVARNVNLTASKIANAQRHNEREKESYTNPDIVPERLSYNVHFKTPSGSYTEMFEQMKTDGVISTRGLKEDANLYGELIFDVNSAYFYNHGGYEFAKQFYTDAYKAAVEIVGGEQYILSAVMHADERNRAMSEALGEDVYHYHLHVVYIPVVEKQILWSKRCKDKSLVGTVKETIMQVSSSKKWQSKPSLDENGNPMLTAKGKPVLKKSYGVLQDDFFNAMRSAGYTDVERGERGSTEEHLTVTQFKVQAEQERLEAVTGLVAQAEQTLEDTQAAAARQKKRLAVLQKETKTAKAAALTIQDIEAMGKKNALTGNISLTPQECDTLKQHAINGIAARADNKRLKEKLASAEQSATIWKQRFEALNEKYQELKKKAQPYLDALEIASERVRAFLNAILARGRQQQEHSQPAHSRQQNIEI
;
A
#
# COMPACT_ATOMS: atom_id res chain seq x y z
N MET A 1 -9.36 4.84 -0.90
CA MET A 1 -8.23 4.71 0.04
C MET A 1 -8.78 4.76 1.45
N ALA A 2 -8.36 3.85 2.33
CA ALA A 2 -8.45 4.16 3.74
C ALA A 2 -7.58 5.42 3.94
N ARG A 3 -8.21 6.54 4.32
CA ARG A 3 -7.46 7.75 4.63
C ARG A 3 -6.58 7.44 5.82
N ASN A 4 -5.30 7.72 5.74
CA ASN A 4 -4.37 7.54 6.85
C ASN A 4 -4.48 8.74 7.81
N ASP A 5 -5.73 9.04 8.22
CA ASP A 5 -6.06 10.15 9.11
C ASP A 5 -6.29 9.67 10.57
N GLY A 6 -6.06 8.39 10.83
CA GLY A 6 -6.22 7.79 12.15
C GLY A 6 -7.68 7.61 12.61
N ILE A 7 -8.65 7.81 11.70
CA ILE A 7 -10.08 7.69 12.03
C ILE A 7 -10.62 6.34 11.53
N ASP A 8 -11.15 5.56 12.44
CA ASP A 8 -11.80 4.28 12.14
C ASP A 8 -13.24 4.51 11.70
N ARG A 9 -13.57 4.07 10.48
CA ARG A 9 -14.90 4.32 9.87
C ARG A 9 -15.60 3.02 9.53
N THR A 10 -16.90 2.99 9.86
CA THR A 10 -17.80 1.91 9.42
C THR A 10 -18.10 2.04 7.94
N VAL A 11 -18.08 0.92 7.24
CA VAL A 11 -18.46 0.80 5.84
C VAL A 11 -19.55 -0.24 5.68
N ALA A 12 -20.61 0.12 4.95
CA ALA A 12 -21.67 -0.81 4.58
C ALA A 12 -21.94 -0.68 3.07
N ARG A 13 -21.91 -1.80 2.36
CA ARG A 13 -22.14 -1.87 0.92
C ARG A 13 -23.23 -2.86 0.60
N ASN A 14 -24.02 -2.58 -0.44
CA ASN A 14 -24.96 -3.53 -1.00
C ASN A 14 -24.59 -3.84 -2.45
N VAL A 15 -24.41 -5.10 -2.75
CA VAL A 15 -24.16 -5.62 -4.10
C VAL A 15 -25.43 -6.32 -4.57
N ASN A 16 -25.94 -5.94 -5.75
CA ASN A 16 -27.08 -6.62 -6.35
C ASN A 16 -26.61 -7.81 -7.18
N LEU A 17 -27.21 -8.98 -6.94
CA LEU A 17 -26.84 -10.22 -7.59
C LEU A 17 -28.00 -10.77 -8.41
N THR A 18 -27.69 -11.17 -9.65
CA THR A 18 -28.59 -11.91 -10.54
C THR A 18 -28.47 -13.41 -10.32
N ALA A 19 -29.41 -14.20 -10.86
CA ALA A 19 -29.36 -15.65 -10.84
C ALA A 19 -28.03 -16.22 -11.42
N SER A 20 -27.43 -15.54 -12.39
CA SER A 20 -26.16 -15.97 -12.99
C SER A 20 -24.93 -15.73 -12.11
N LYS A 21 -25.00 -14.81 -11.13
CA LYS A 21 -23.87 -14.43 -10.27
C LYS A 21 -23.88 -15.10 -8.91
N ILE A 22 -25.05 -15.60 -8.46
CA ILE A 22 -25.24 -16.06 -7.09
C ILE A 22 -24.36 -17.28 -6.75
N ALA A 23 -24.19 -18.23 -7.69
CA ALA A 23 -23.35 -19.40 -7.47
C ALA A 23 -21.88 -19.05 -7.29
N ASN A 24 -21.38 -18.00 -7.98
CA ASN A 24 -20.01 -17.54 -7.77
C ASN A 24 -19.86 -16.79 -6.44
N ALA A 25 -20.87 -16.04 -6.00
CA ALA A 25 -20.91 -15.42 -4.69
C ALA A 25 -20.89 -16.48 -3.58
N GLN A 26 -21.71 -17.53 -3.70
CA GLN A 26 -21.70 -18.65 -2.76
C GLN A 26 -20.30 -19.28 -2.66
N ARG A 27 -19.71 -19.68 -3.79
CA ARG A 27 -18.37 -20.29 -3.79
C ARG A 27 -17.28 -19.37 -3.20
N HIS A 28 -17.46 -18.04 -3.27
CA HIS A 28 -16.55 -17.11 -2.62
C HIS A 28 -16.80 -17.06 -1.11
N ASN A 29 -18.03 -16.90 -0.70
CA ASN A 29 -18.39 -16.69 0.71
C ASN A 29 -18.20 -17.95 1.55
N GLU A 30 -18.56 -19.12 0.98
CA GLU A 30 -18.42 -20.41 1.64
C GLU A 30 -17.02 -21.04 1.44
N ARG A 31 -16.10 -20.32 0.76
CA ARG A 31 -14.73 -20.79 0.46
C ARG A 31 -14.66 -22.12 -0.28
N GLU A 32 -15.57 -22.33 -1.24
CA GLU A 32 -15.69 -23.57 -2.03
C GLU A 32 -14.81 -23.60 -3.29
N LYS A 33 -13.96 -22.60 -3.53
CA LYS A 33 -13.08 -22.55 -4.70
C LYS A 33 -11.75 -23.24 -4.40
N GLU A 34 -11.24 -24.00 -5.37
CA GLU A 34 -9.90 -24.60 -5.30
C GLU A 34 -8.78 -23.55 -5.33
N SER A 35 -9.01 -22.40 -5.96
CA SER A 35 -8.05 -21.29 -6.02
C SER A 35 -8.79 -19.94 -6.03
N TYR A 36 -8.12 -18.94 -5.50
CA TYR A 36 -8.62 -17.57 -5.41
C TYR A 36 -7.69 -16.62 -6.15
N THR A 37 -8.26 -15.67 -6.88
CA THR A 37 -7.49 -14.57 -7.48
C THR A 37 -6.98 -13.59 -6.42
N ASN A 38 -7.53 -13.64 -5.19
CA ASN A 38 -7.05 -12.90 -4.05
C ASN A 38 -5.88 -13.67 -3.40
N PRO A 39 -4.61 -13.23 -3.56
CA PRO A 39 -3.45 -13.93 -2.99
C PRO A 39 -3.33 -13.75 -1.48
N ASP A 40 -4.18 -12.93 -0.88
CA ASP A 40 -4.15 -12.63 0.55
C ASP A 40 -5.01 -13.60 1.37
N ILE A 41 -5.73 -14.51 0.72
CA ILE A 41 -6.45 -15.58 1.41
C ILE A 41 -5.44 -16.61 1.90
N VAL A 42 -5.49 -16.88 3.20
CA VAL A 42 -4.61 -17.82 3.92
C VAL A 42 -5.40 -19.10 4.23
N PRO A 43 -5.17 -20.21 3.48
CA PRO A 43 -5.96 -21.43 3.62
C PRO A 43 -5.97 -22.02 5.05
N GLU A 44 -4.86 -21.87 5.78
CA GLU A 44 -4.72 -22.36 7.15
C GLU A 44 -5.64 -21.64 8.14
N ARG A 45 -6.22 -20.50 7.71
CA ARG A 45 -7.13 -19.70 8.53
C ARG A 45 -8.61 -19.86 8.17
N LEU A 46 -8.96 -20.70 7.25
CA LEU A 46 -10.37 -20.95 6.88
C LEU A 46 -11.25 -21.31 8.08
N SER A 47 -10.68 -22.03 9.06
CA SER A 47 -11.38 -22.39 10.31
C SER A 47 -11.69 -21.22 11.24
N TYR A 48 -11.11 -20.04 11.00
CA TYR A 48 -11.41 -18.82 11.74
C TYR A 48 -12.60 -18.04 11.16
N ASN A 49 -13.07 -18.39 9.95
CA ASN A 49 -14.29 -17.82 9.40
C ASN A 49 -15.48 -18.23 10.26
N VAL A 50 -16.35 -17.28 10.56
CA VAL A 50 -17.49 -17.50 11.49
C VAL A 50 -18.80 -17.34 10.75
N HIS A 51 -19.60 -18.41 10.70
CA HIS A 51 -20.94 -18.34 10.20
C HIS A 51 -21.91 -17.93 11.31
N PHE A 52 -22.52 -16.76 11.18
CA PHE A 52 -23.65 -16.33 12.01
C PHE A 52 -24.96 -16.95 11.52
N LYS A 53 -25.03 -17.23 10.21
CA LYS A 53 -26.07 -18.05 9.59
C LYS A 53 -25.44 -18.95 8.54
N THR A 54 -25.45 -20.26 8.80
CA THR A 54 -25.01 -21.27 7.84
C THR A 54 -26.11 -21.55 6.83
N PRO A 55 -25.82 -21.59 5.51
CA PRO A 55 -26.82 -21.95 4.52
C PRO A 55 -27.23 -23.42 4.66
N SER A 56 -28.50 -23.71 4.47
CA SER A 56 -29.06 -25.09 4.53
C SER A 56 -28.91 -25.87 3.23
N GLY A 57 -28.41 -25.24 2.17
CA GLY A 57 -28.19 -25.79 0.84
C GLY A 57 -27.58 -24.73 -0.07
N SER A 58 -27.61 -24.95 -1.37
CA SER A 58 -27.22 -23.90 -2.29
C SER A 58 -28.14 -22.69 -2.18
N TYR A 59 -27.61 -21.47 -2.37
CA TYR A 59 -28.42 -20.26 -2.32
C TYR A 59 -29.58 -20.28 -3.31
N THR A 60 -29.40 -20.94 -4.45
CA THR A 60 -30.44 -21.11 -5.45
C THR A 60 -31.53 -22.07 -4.96
N GLU A 61 -31.18 -23.20 -4.36
CA GLU A 61 -32.17 -24.14 -3.79
C GLU A 61 -32.95 -23.50 -2.67
N MET A 62 -32.31 -22.79 -1.76
CA MET A 62 -32.98 -22.04 -0.68
C MET A 62 -33.95 -21.01 -1.23
N PHE A 63 -33.57 -20.26 -2.29
CA PHE A 63 -34.47 -19.32 -2.95
C PHE A 63 -35.72 -20.00 -3.54
N GLU A 64 -35.55 -21.09 -4.29
CA GLU A 64 -36.67 -21.82 -4.90
C GLU A 64 -37.56 -22.47 -3.82
N GLN A 65 -36.99 -22.94 -2.71
CA GLN A 65 -37.78 -23.43 -1.57
C GLN A 65 -38.63 -22.30 -0.96
N MET A 66 -38.05 -21.15 -0.66
CA MET A 66 -38.79 -20.00 -0.10
C MET A 66 -39.89 -19.52 -1.03
N LYS A 67 -39.69 -19.59 -2.33
CA LYS A 67 -40.72 -19.27 -3.34
C LYS A 67 -41.84 -20.33 -3.35
N THR A 68 -41.51 -21.62 -3.24
CA THR A 68 -42.47 -22.73 -3.17
C THR A 68 -43.30 -22.66 -1.91
N ASP A 69 -42.69 -22.32 -0.77
CA ASP A 69 -43.33 -22.17 0.53
C ASP A 69 -44.17 -20.88 0.64
N GLY A 70 -44.15 -20.04 -0.39
CA GLY A 70 -44.86 -18.76 -0.39
C GLY A 70 -44.27 -17.68 0.52
N VAL A 71 -43.11 -17.88 1.06
CA VAL A 71 -42.35 -16.87 1.89
C VAL A 71 -41.98 -15.65 1.06
N ILE A 72 -41.68 -15.84 -0.21
CA ILE A 72 -41.36 -14.79 -1.17
C ILE A 72 -42.18 -14.95 -2.45
N SER A 73 -42.34 -13.84 -3.18
CA SER A 73 -43.05 -13.84 -4.48
C SER A 73 -42.20 -13.16 -5.55
N THR A 74 -42.03 -13.84 -6.68
CA THR A 74 -41.34 -13.32 -7.88
C THR A 74 -42.32 -12.86 -8.96
N ARG A 75 -43.62 -12.75 -8.62
CA ARG A 75 -44.71 -12.42 -9.57
C ARG A 75 -44.42 -11.11 -10.31
N GLY A 76 -44.34 -11.17 -11.64
CA GLY A 76 -44.09 -10.00 -12.50
C GLY A 76 -42.66 -9.47 -12.53
N LEU A 77 -41.69 -10.23 -12.06
CA LEU A 77 -40.27 -9.91 -12.27
C LEU A 77 -39.85 -10.27 -13.70
N LYS A 78 -38.88 -9.53 -14.20
CA LYS A 78 -38.19 -9.84 -15.44
C LYS A 78 -37.14 -10.93 -15.20
N GLU A 79 -36.73 -11.63 -16.25
CA GLU A 79 -35.75 -12.71 -16.20
C GLU A 79 -34.35 -12.22 -15.70
N ASP A 80 -33.96 -11.00 -16.05
CA ASP A 80 -32.71 -10.35 -15.67
C ASP A 80 -32.76 -9.60 -14.34
N ALA A 81 -33.84 -9.78 -13.55
CA ALA A 81 -34.01 -9.07 -12.29
C ALA A 81 -32.93 -9.46 -11.25
N ASN A 82 -32.54 -8.50 -10.44
CA ASN A 82 -31.70 -8.75 -9.27
C ASN A 82 -32.55 -9.46 -8.19
N LEU A 83 -32.37 -10.77 -8.08
CA LEU A 83 -33.13 -11.64 -7.16
C LEU A 83 -32.50 -11.67 -5.77
N TYR A 84 -31.21 -11.42 -5.67
CA TYR A 84 -30.45 -11.49 -4.43
C TYR A 84 -29.71 -10.17 -4.18
N GLY A 85 -29.36 -9.94 -2.93
CA GLY A 85 -28.45 -8.89 -2.49
C GLY A 85 -27.37 -9.47 -1.60
N GLU A 86 -26.24 -8.80 -1.54
CA GLU A 86 -25.18 -9.09 -0.61
C GLU A 86 -24.81 -7.80 0.12
N LEU A 87 -24.98 -7.77 1.45
CA LEU A 87 -24.45 -6.72 2.30
C LEU A 87 -23.03 -7.10 2.69
N ILE A 88 -22.14 -6.14 2.61
CA ILE A 88 -20.77 -6.26 3.07
C ILE A 88 -20.53 -5.17 4.11
N PHE A 89 -20.20 -5.59 5.32
CA PHE A 89 -19.87 -4.69 6.43
C PHE A 89 -18.39 -4.81 6.75
N ASP A 90 -17.77 -3.65 6.96
CA ASP A 90 -16.34 -3.54 7.08
C ASP A 90 -15.95 -2.38 8.01
N VAL A 91 -14.79 -2.50 8.65
CA VAL A 91 -14.03 -1.43 9.31
C VAL A 91 -12.55 -1.69 9.00
N ASN A 92 -11.71 -0.69 9.05
CA ASN A 92 -10.30 -0.88 8.75
C ASN A 92 -9.63 -1.90 9.70
N SER A 93 -8.61 -2.61 9.22
CA SER A 93 -7.93 -3.66 10.00
C SER A 93 -7.26 -3.12 11.27
N ALA A 94 -6.86 -1.85 11.27
CA ALA A 94 -6.22 -1.22 12.43
C ALA A 94 -7.16 -1.13 13.63
N TYR A 95 -8.44 -0.89 13.39
CA TYR A 95 -9.46 -0.86 14.43
C TYR A 95 -9.47 -2.18 15.22
N PHE A 96 -9.60 -3.28 14.53
CA PHE A 96 -9.61 -4.60 15.19
C PHE A 96 -8.27 -4.94 15.84
N TYR A 97 -7.16 -4.63 15.17
CA TYR A 97 -5.83 -4.85 15.71
C TYR A 97 -5.64 -4.14 17.06
N ASN A 98 -6.06 -2.88 17.14
CA ASN A 98 -5.95 -2.06 18.35
C ASN A 98 -6.90 -2.47 19.49
N HIS A 99 -7.97 -3.23 19.17
CA HIS A 99 -8.99 -3.66 20.15
C HIS A 99 -8.90 -5.16 20.50
N GLY A 100 -7.81 -5.84 20.22
CA GLY A 100 -7.61 -7.24 20.61
C GLY A 100 -7.85 -8.25 19.48
N GLY A 101 -7.96 -7.79 18.23
CA GLY A 101 -7.91 -8.63 17.04
C GLY A 101 -9.15 -9.48 16.82
N TYR A 102 -8.95 -10.79 16.66
CA TYR A 102 -9.98 -11.73 16.23
C TYR A 102 -11.22 -11.80 17.14
N GLU A 103 -11.04 -11.90 18.44
CA GLU A 103 -12.19 -12.05 19.37
C GLU A 103 -13.06 -10.79 19.39
N PHE A 104 -12.44 -9.63 19.35
CA PHE A 104 -13.17 -8.37 19.24
C PHE A 104 -13.89 -8.24 17.90
N ALA A 105 -13.26 -8.64 16.79
CA ALA A 105 -13.89 -8.67 15.47
C ALA A 105 -15.11 -9.59 15.44
N LYS A 106 -15.00 -10.78 16.06
CA LYS A 106 -16.10 -11.73 16.17
C LYS A 106 -17.30 -11.13 16.93
N GLN A 107 -17.04 -10.42 18.05
CA GLN A 107 -18.08 -9.73 18.78
C GLN A 107 -18.71 -8.60 17.96
N PHE A 108 -17.89 -7.76 17.35
CA PHE A 108 -18.32 -6.68 16.47
C PHE A 108 -19.24 -7.18 15.35
N TYR A 109 -18.85 -8.24 14.65
CA TYR A 109 -19.65 -8.79 13.56
C TYR A 109 -20.85 -9.62 14.03
N THR A 110 -20.87 -10.09 15.27
CA THR A 110 -22.11 -10.60 15.89
C THR A 110 -23.18 -9.51 15.98
N ASP A 111 -22.79 -8.31 16.40
CA ASP A 111 -23.71 -7.18 16.50
C ASP A 111 -24.03 -6.59 15.12
N ALA A 112 -23.05 -6.59 14.19
CA ALA A 112 -23.28 -6.24 12.79
C ALA A 112 -24.27 -7.19 12.09
N TYR A 113 -24.26 -8.48 12.43
CA TYR A 113 -25.28 -9.42 11.94
C TYR A 113 -26.69 -9.08 12.43
N LYS A 114 -26.84 -8.71 13.70
CA LYS A 114 -28.15 -8.23 14.21
C LYS A 114 -28.63 -7.01 13.45
N ALA A 115 -27.74 -6.04 13.20
CA ALA A 115 -28.04 -4.89 12.37
C ALA A 115 -28.45 -5.30 10.94
N ALA A 116 -27.78 -6.29 10.35
CA ALA A 116 -28.14 -6.82 9.04
C ALA A 116 -29.54 -7.42 9.02
N VAL A 117 -29.94 -8.17 10.05
CA VAL A 117 -31.28 -8.74 10.18
C VAL A 117 -32.36 -7.63 10.16
N GLU A 118 -32.13 -6.54 10.90
CA GLU A 118 -33.04 -5.38 10.91
C GLU A 118 -33.08 -4.68 9.55
N ILE A 119 -31.94 -4.42 8.93
CA ILE A 119 -31.81 -3.77 7.62
C ILE A 119 -32.49 -4.60 6.53
N VAL A 120 -32.31 -5.92 6.55
CA VAL A 120 -32.96 -6.84 5.61
C VAL A 120 -34.44 -6.95 5.86
N GLY A 121 -34.91 -6.79 7.10
CA GLY A 121 -36.31 -6.88 7.50
C GLY A 121 -36.73 -8.29 7.94
N GLY A 122 -35.80 -9.07 8.42
CA GLY A 122 -36.00 -10.38 9.04
C GLY A 122 -35.00 -11.43 8.62
N GLU A 123 -34.61 -12.23 9.58
CA GLU A 123 -33.61 -13.30 9.42
C GLU A 123 -34.04 -14.36 8.39
N GLN A 124 -35.36 -14.58 8.20
CA GLN A 124 -35.87 -15.53 7.24
C GLN A 124 -35.51 -15.20 5.78
N TYR A 125 -35.15 -13.95 5.47
CA TYR A 125 -34.74 -13.52 4.14
C TYR A 125 -33.20 -13.57 3.92
N ILE A 126 -32.43 -13.90 4.95
CA ILE A 126 -30.97 -14.08 4.87
C ILE A 126 -30.68 -15.53 4.51
N LEU A 127 -29.87 -15.76 3.48
CA LEU A 127 -29.46 -17.09 3.02
C LEU A 127 -28.20 -17.57 3.75
N SER A 128 -27.23 -16.68 3.92
CA SER A 128 -25.97 -16.92 4.64
C SER A 128 -25.44 -15.62 5.24
N ALA A 129 -24.73 -15.75 6.35
CA ALA A 129 -23.98 -14.65 6.94
C ALA A 129 -22.66 -15.19 7.48
N VAL A 130 -21.53 -14.76 6.91
CA VAL A 130 -20.20 -15.24 7.27
C VAL A 130 -19.21 -14.09 7.45
N MET A 131 -18.53 -14.08 8.59
CA MET A 131 -17.35 -13.25 8.80
C MET A 131 -16.13 -13.95 8.21
N HIS A 132 -15.47 -13.31 7.26
CA HIS A 132 -14.16 -13.75 6.81
C HIS A 132 -13.07 -13.24 7.76
N ALA A 133 -12.17 -14.15 8.15
CA ALA A 133 -11.04 -13.89 9.03
C ALA A 133 -9.74 -14.51 8.47
N ASP A 134 -9.78 -14.89 7.20
CA ASP A 134 -8.73 -15.60 6.48
C ASP A 134 -7.99 -14.71 5.46
N GLU A 135 -8.31 -13.42 5.37
CA GLU A 135 -7.65 -12.50 4.45
C GLU A 135 -6.58 -11.68 5.18
N ARG A 136 -5.32 -11.85 4.75
CA ARG A 136 -4.18 -11.11 5.33
C ARG A 136 -4.16 -9.66 4.84
N ASN A 137 -3.99 -8.71 5.74
CA ASN A 137 -3.66 -7.34 5.40
C ASN A 137 -2.15 -7.21 5.21
N ARG A 138 -1.67 -7.40 3.98
CA ARG A 138 -0.24 -7.42 3.66
C ARG A 138 0.48 -6.14 4.05
N ALA A 139 -0.08 -4.98 3.73
CA ALA A 139 0.54 -3.70 3.99
C ALA A 139 0.75 -3.47 5.50
N MET A 140 -0.26 -3.79 6.30
CA MET A 140 -0.17 -3.65 7.75
C MET A 140 0.74 -4.72 8.37
N SER A 141 0.68 -5.96 7.87
CA SER A 141 1.57 -7.04 8.33
C SER A 141 3.05 -6.72 8.08
N GLU A 142 3.38 -6.14 6.93
CA GLU A 142 4.74 -5.73 6.63
C GLU A 142 5.21 -4.54 7.48
N ALA A 143 4.31 -3.58 7.75
CA ALA A 143 4.64 -2.42 8.57
C ALA A 143 4.90 -2.79 10.03
N LEU A 144 4.17 -3.77 10.56
CA LEU A 144 4.27 -4.19 11.96
C LEU A 144 5.22 -5.38 12.17
N GLY A 145 5.59 -6.10 11.10
CA GLY A 145 6.45 -7.29 11.20
C GLY A 145 5.73 -8.54 11.73
N GLU A 146 4.41 -8.52 11.81
CA GLU A 146 3.57 -9.65 12.24
C GLU A 146 2.31 -9.78 11.37
N ASP A 147 1.65 -10.93 11.41
CA ASP A 147 0.47 -11.17 10.57
C ASP A 147 -0.77 -10.43 11.11
N VAL A 148 -1.29 -9.51 10.30
CA VAL A 148 -2.54 -8.79 10.55
C VAL A 148 -3.57 -9.21 9.52
N TYR A 149 -4.80 -9.45 9.97
CA TYR A 149 -5.88 -9.92 9.12
C TYR A 149 -6.97 -8.87 8.95
N HIS A 150 -7.60 -8.90 7.79
CA HIS A 150 -8.73 -8.06 7.44
C HIS A 150 -10.02 -8.83 7.70
N TYR A 151 -10.83 -8.32 8.62
CA TYR A 151 -12.11 -8.93 8.98
C TYR A 151 -13.24 -8.18 8.31
N HIS A 152 -14.18 -8.90 7.71
CA HIS A 152 -15.38 -8.32 7.10
C HIS A 152 -16.52 -9.33 7.09
N LEU A 153 -17.76 -8.82 7.10
CA LEU A 153 -18.97 -9.66 7.15
C LEU A 153 -19.69 -9.61 5.81
N HIS A 154 -19.94 -10.76 5.23
CA HIS A 154 -20.82 -10.97 4.09
C HIS A 154 -22.19 -11.48 4.55
N VAL A 155 -23.26 -10.83 4.10
CA VAL A 155 -24.64 -11.25 4.36
C VAL A 155 -25.39 -11.35 3.04
N VAL A 156 -25.64 -12.58 2.58
CA VAL A 156 -26.40 -12.84 1.36
C VAL A 156 -27.88 -12.99 1.71
N TYR A 157 -28.73 -12.24 1.02
CA TYR A 157 -30.14 -12.14 1.35
C TYR A 157 -31.02 -11.96 0.11
N ILE A 158 -32.33 -12.11 0.30
CA ILE A 158 -33.35 -11.84 -0.72
C ILE A 158 -33.98 -10.49 -0.44
N PRO A 159 -33.87 -9.49 -1.37
CA PRO A 159 -34.44 -8.17 -1.18
C PRO A 159 -35.97 -8.19 -1.37
N VAL A 160 -36.70 -8.20 -0.29
CA VAL A 160 -38.17 -8.21 -0.30
C VAL A 160 -38.76 -6.90 0.15
N VAL A 161 -39.95 -6.62 -0.35
CA VAL A 161 -40.86 -5.55 0.12
C VAL A 161 -42.26 -6.10 0.26
N GLU A 162 -42.97 -5.66 1.28
CA GLU A 162 -44.38 -5.94 1.40
C GLU A 162 -45.15 -5.29 0.25
N LYS A 163 -46.03 -6.02 -0.37
CA LYS A 163 -46.87 -5.55 -1.46
C LYS A 163 -48.31 -6.05 -1.28
N GLN A 164 -49.21 -5.11 -1.19
CA GLN A 164 -50.66 -5.39 -1.19
C GLN A 164 -51.16 -5.53 -2.62
N ILE A 165 -51.82 -6.61 -2.90
CA ILE A 165 -52.51 -6.86 -4.16
C ILE A 165 -54.01 -6.59 -3.94
N LEU A 166 -54.50 -5.62 -4.69
CA LEU A 166 -55.89 -5.20 -4.58
C LEU A 166 -56.78 -5.99 -5.53
N TRP A 167 -58.06 -6.16 -5.16
CA TRP A 167 -59.06 -6.70 -6.06
C TRP A 167 -59.17 -5.79 -7.30
N SER A 168 -58.98 -6.37 -8.46
CA SER A 168 -59.04 -5.65 -9.73
C SER A 168 -60.49 -5.29 -10.13
N LYS A 169 -60.63 -4.33 -11.06
CA LYS A 169 -61.91 -3.93 -11.66
C LYS A 169 -62.65 -5.09 -12.33
N ARG A 170 -61.98 -6.23 -12.59
CA ARG A 170 -62.58 -7.44 -13.16
C ARG A 170 -63.23 -8.34 -12.10
N CYS A 171 -63.14 -8.00 -10.80
CA CYS A 171 -63.81 -8.74 -9.74
C CYS A 171 -65.34 -8.76 -9.96
N LYS A 172 -65.93 -9.93 -9.79
CA LYS A 172 -67.42 -10.11 -9.93
C LYS A 172 -68.13 -9.31 -8.84
N ASP A 173 -67.63 -9.37 -7.62
CA ASP A 173 -68.15 -8.55 -6.52
C ASP A 173 -67.52 -7.14 -6.58
N LYS A 174 -68.30 -6.16 -6.95
CA LYS A 174 -67.87 -4.79 -7.08
C LYS A 174 -67.63 -4.10 -5.77
N SER A 175 -68.09 -4.61 -4.65
CA SER A 175 -67.83 -4.07 -3.31
C SER A 175 -66.36 -4.33 -2.88
N LEU A 176 -65.70 -5.37 -3.41
CA LEU A 176 -64.36 -5.74 -3.12
C LEU A 176 -63.33 -4.95 -3.94
N VAL A 177 -63.72 -4.33 -5.05
CA VAL A 177 -62.80 -3.63 -5.95
C VAL A 177 -62.03 -2.53 -5.20
N GLY A 178 -60.70 -2.62 -5.20
CA GLY A 178 -59.83 -1.67 -4.50
C GLY A 178 -59.51 -2.05 -3.06
N THR A 179 -60.18 -3.08 -2.50
CA THR A 179 -59.76 -3.62 -1.19
C THR A 179 -58.61 -4.59 -1.34
N VAL A 180 -57.87 -4.86 -0.24
CA VAL A 180 -56.75 -5.79 -0.22
C VAL A 180 -57.21 -7.20 -0.44
N LYS A 181 -56.74 -7.85 -1.49
CA LYS A 181 -56.99 -9.24 -1.82
C LYS A 181 -56.02 -10.18 -1.10
N GLU A 182 -54.77 -9.83 -1.17
CA GLU A 182 -53.64 -10.57 -0.56
C GLU A 182 -52.47 -9.65 -0.29
N THR A 183 -51.67 -9.96 0.72
CA THR A 183 -50.38 -9.31 0.99
C THR A 183 -49.28 -10.32 0.71
N ILE A 184 -48.27 -9.93 -0.09
CA ILE A 184 -47.16 -10.79 -0.47
C ILE A 184 -45.85 -10.10 -0.17
N MET A 185 -44.80 -10.90 0.10
CA MET A 185 -43.43 -10.42 0.17
C MET A 185 -42.82 -10.48 -1.22
N GLN A 186 -42.92 -9.37 -1.94
CA GLN A 186 -42.44 -9.26 -3.33
C GLN A 186 -40.92 -9.09 -3.36
N VAL A 187 -40.20 -9.97 -4.08
CA VAL A 187 -38.81 -9.77 -4.38
C VAL A 187 -38.64 -8.52 -5.24
N SER A 188 -37.88 -7.54 -4.77
CA SER A 188 -37.65 -6.30 -5.51
C SER A 188 -36.47 -5.51 -4.93
N SER A 189 -35.28 -5.67 -5.52
CA SER A 189 -34.10 -4.90 -5.14
C SER A 189 -34.30 -3.39 -5.32
N SER A 190 -34.90 -2.96 -6.44
CA SER A 190 -35.12 -1.54 -6.72
C SER A 190 -36.07 -0.83 -5.76
N LYS A 191 -37.08 -1.53 -5.22
CA LYS A 191 -37.98 -0.97 -4.20
C LYS A 191 -37.36 -1.04 -2.81
N LYS A 192 -36.67 -2.11 -2.46
CA LYS A 192 -35.94 -2.25 -1.20
C LYS A 192 -34.92 -1.12 -1.04
N TRP A 193 -34.18 -0.85 -2.09
CA TRP A 193 -33.08 0.15 -2.12
C TRP A 193 -33.46 1.43 -2.88
N GLN A 194 -34.68 1.89 -2.72
CA GLN A 194 -35.08 3.19 -3.28
C GLN A 194 -34.52 4.35 -2.43
N SER A 195 -34.20 5.47 -3.09
CA SER A 195 -33.84 6.71 -2.40
C SER A 195 -34.98 7.20 -1.54
N LYS A 196 -34.70 7.69 -0.34
CA LYS A 196 -35.70 8.23 0.62
C LYS A 196 -35.59 9.75 0.69
N PRO A 197 -36.66 10.50 0.96
CA PRO A 197 -36.54 11.93 1.25
C PRO A 197 -35.63 12.18 2.43
N SER A 198 -34.75 13.17 2.31
CA SER A 198 -34.00 13.72 3.46
C SER A 198 -34.99 14.50 4.33
N LEU A 199 -34.95 14.27 5.64
CA LEU A 199 -35.79 14.95 6.60
C LEU A 199 -35.00 16.04 7.33
N ASP A 200 -35.68 17.13 7.70
CA ASP A 200 -35.14 18.15 8.61
C ASP A 200 -35.22 17.68 10.08
N GLU A 201 -34.80 18.53 11.03
CA GLU A 201 -34.85 18.25 12.47
C GLU A 201 -36.25 18.04 13.01
N ASN A 202 -37.29 18.49 12.29
CA ASN A 202 -38.69 18.35 12.64
C ASN A 202 -39.36 17.15 11.94
N GLY A 203 -38.59 16.37 11.14
CA GLY A 203 -39.10 15.22 10.40
C GLY A 203 -39.79 15.56 9.08
N ASN A 204 -39.74 16.83 8.61
CA ASN A 204 -40.34 17.21 7.33
C ASN A 204 -39.36 16.98 6.19
N PRO A 205 -39.85 16.62 4.98
CA PRO A 205 -38.99 16.50 3.81
C PRO A 205 -38.25 17.81 3.46
N MET A 206 -36.96 17.76 3.41
CA MET A 206 -36.11 18.87 2.89
C MET A 206 -36.47 19.07 1.42
N LEU A 207 -36.67 20.32 1.00
CA LEU A 207 -37.00 20.65 -0.37
C LEU A 207 -35.83 21.41 -1.05
N THR A 208 -35.63 21.12 -2.34
CA THR A 208 -34.77 21.90 -3.21
C THR A 208 -35.35 23.29 -3.46
N ALA A 209 -34.59 24.23 -4.00
CA ALA A 209 -35.09 25.56 -4.41
C ALA A 209 -36.26 25.50 -5.42
N LYS A 210 -36.48 24.36 -6.09
CA LYS A 210 -37.59 24.09 -7.01
C LYS A 210 -38.74 23.34 -6.37
N GLY A 211 -38.81 23.23 -5.04
CA GLY A 211 -39.88 22.56 -4.30
C GLY A 211 -39.90 21.03 -4.39
N LYS A 212 -38.86 20.39 -4.93
CA LYS A 212 -38.76 18.94 -5.00
C LYS A 212 -38.07 18.39 -3.76
N PRO A 213 -38.46 17.22 -3.22
CA PRO A 213 -37.75 16.58 -2.12
C PRO A 213 -36.28 16.34 -2.43
N VAL A 214 -35.42 16.70 -1.50
CA VAL A 214 -34.00 16.29 -1.51
C VAL A 214 -33.97 14.81 -1.17
N LEU A 215 -33.42 13.99 -2.07
CA LEU A 215 -33.37 12.54 -1.87
C LEU A 215 -32.02 12.11 -1.31
N LYS A 216 -32.05 11.35 -0.22
CA LYS A 216 -30.92 10.59 0.29
C LYS A 216 -30.80 9.29 -0.51
N LYS A 217 -29.66 9.08 -1.17
CA LYS A 217 -29.43 7.85 -1.92
C LYS A 217 -29.43 6.62 -0.99
N SER A 218 -29.88 5.48 -1.49
CA SER A 218 -30.01 4.25 -0.70
C SER A 218 -28.74 3.80 0.00
N TYR A 219 -27.58 3.92 -0.65
CA TYR A 219 -26.32 3.58 0.00
C TYR A 219 -26.00 4.50 1.21
N GLY A 220 -26.39 5.77 1.14
CA GLY A 220 -26.24 6.68 2.27
C GLY A 220 -27.18 6.33 3.42
N VAL A 221 -28.39 5.81 3.11
CA VAL A 221 -29.32 5.27 4.13
C VAL A 221 -28.72 4.03 4.79
N LEU A 222 -28.20 3.07 3.99
CA LEU A 222 -27.58 1.86 4.49
C LEU A 222 -26.37 2.17 5.42
N GLN A 223 -25.54 3.13 5.03
CA GLN A 223 -24.41 3.57 5.86
C GLN A 223 -24.87 4.18 7.19
N ASP A 224 -25.95 4.99 7.17
CA ASP A 224 -26.51 5.57 8.38
C ASP A 224 -27.14 4.48 9.28
N ASP A 225 -27.91 3.58 8.71
CA ASP A 225 -28.59 2.51 9.46
C ASP A 225 -27.56 1.60 10.15
N PHE A 226 -26.51 1.20 9.43
CA PHE A 226 -25.41 0.38 10.00
C PHE A 226 -24.65 1.13 11.09
N PHE A 227 -24.20 2.36 10.81
CA PHE A 227 -23.47 3.16 11.80
C PHE A 227 -24.29 3.37 13.08
N ASN A 228 -25.57 3.73 12.95
CA ASN A 228 -26.44 3.96 14.11
C ASN A 228 -26.66 2.67 14.93
N ALA A 229 -26.83 1.53 14.26
CA ALA A 229 -26.95 0.23 14.93
C ALA A 229 -25.67 -0.10 15.73
N MET A 230 -24.49 0.08 15.13
CA MET A 230 -23.21 -0.19 15.80
C MET A 230 -22.96 0.77 16.98
N ARG A 231 -23.30 2.05 16.84
CA ARG A 231 -23.27 2.99 17.97
C ARG A 231 -24.21 2.59 19.11
N SER A 232 -25.41 2.12 18.77
CA SER A 232 -26.38 1.64 19.76
C SER A 232 -25.92 0.36 20.45
N ALA A 233 -25.12 -0.46 19.77
CA ALA A 233 -24.47 -1.64 20.33
C ALA A 233 -23.25 -1.32 21.22
N GLY A 234 -22.83 -0.05 21.31
CA GLY A 234 -21.77 0.40 22.19
C GLY A 234 -20.44 0.77 21.50
N TYR A 235 -20.33 0.63 20.19
CA TYR A 235 -19.13 0.99 19.42
C TYR A 235 -19.14 2.50 19.15
N THR A 236 -18.67 3.28 20.13
CA THR A 236 -18.73 4.77 20.11
C THR A 236 -17.48 5.41 19.54
N ASP A 237 -16.44 4.66 19.36
CA ASP A 237 -15.11 5.05 18.88
C ASP A 237 -14.91 4.86 17.37
N VAL A 238 -15.94 4.43 16.67
CA VAL A 238 -15.97 4.43 15.19
C VAL A 238 -16.80 5.60 14.68
N GLU A 239 -16.39 6.10 13.52
CA GLU A 239 -17.15 7.13 12.80
C GLU A 239 -17.89 6.53 11.61
N ARG A 240 -18.90 7.27 11.18
CA ARG A 240 -19.59 6.97 9.92
C ARG A 240 -18.67 7.33 8.75
N GLY A 241 -18.63 6.51 7.71
CA GLY A 241 -18.01 6.86 6.44
C GLY A 241 -18.50 8.22 5.91
N GLU A 242 -17.65 8.97 5.25
CA GLU A 242 -17.89 10.35 4.84
C GLU A 242 -19.12 10.52 3.96
N ARG A 243 -19.94 11.53 4.26
CA ARG A 243 -21.16 11.85 3.48
C ARG A 243 -20.79 12.57 2.19
N GLY A 244 -21.35 12.12 1.08
CA GLY A 244 -21.16 12.79 -0.22
C GLY A 244 -19.80 12.55 -0.86
N SER A 245 -19.00 11.59 -0.37
CA SER A 245 -17.82 11.15 -1.09
C SER A 245 -18.22 10.76 -2.52
N THR A 246 -17.57 11.39 -3.49
CA THR A 246 -17.69 11.08 -4.91
C THR A 246 -16.60 10.09 -5.37
N GLU A 247 -15.77 9.63 -4.42
CA GLU A 247 -14.78 8.60 -4.71
C GLU A 247 -15.53 7.34 -5.16
N GLU A 248 -15.29 6.92 -6.38
CA GLU A 248 -15.78 5.65 -6.87
C GLU A 248 -15.20 4.54 -5.98
N HIS A 249 -16.08 3.68 -5.50
CA HIS A 249 -15.66 2.50 -4.78
C HIS A 249 -14.92 1.60 -5.76
N LEU A 250 -13.59 1.62 -5.68
CA LEU A 250 -12.79 0.66 -6.41
C LEU A 250 -13.22 -0.75 -6.01
N THR A 251 -13.34 -1.62 -6.98
CA THR A 251 -13.46 -3.05 -6.67
C THR A 251 -12.22 -3.49 -5.88
N VAL A 252 -12.32 -4.55 -5.09
CA VAL A 252 -11.18 -5.10 -4.33
C VAL A 252 -9.96 -5.31 -5.24
N THR A 253 -10.20 -5.79 -6.47
CA THR A 253 -9.14 -5.97 -7.47
C THR A 253 -8.51 -4.65 -7.91
N GLN A 254 -9.32 -3.62 -8.19
CA GLN A 254 -8.82 -2.29 -8.56
C GLN A 254 -8.03 -1.64 -7.41
N PHE A 255 -8.52 -1.75 -6.17
CA PHE A 255 -7.81 -1.26 -4.99
C PHE A 255 -6.47 -1.95 -4.81
N LYS A 256 -6.41 -3.28 -4.94
CA LYS A 256 -5.16 -4.04 -4.83
C LYS A 256 -4.19 -3.69 -5.96
N VAL A 257 -4.66 -3.55 -7.19
CA VAL A 257 -3.82 -3.10 -8.31
C VAL A 257 -3.25 -1.71 -8.04
N GLN A 258 -4.04 -0.78 -7.54
CA GLN A 258 -3.56 0.55 -7.20
C GLN A 258 -2.52 0.53 -6.06
N ALA A 259 -2.76 -0.24 -5.00
CA ALA A 259 -1.83 -0.37 -3.89
C ALA A 259 -0.48 -1.00 -4.34
N GLU A 260 -0.52 -2.03 -5.18
CA GLU A 260 0.71 -2.62 -5.74
C GLU A 260 1.43 -1.68 -6.72
N GLN A 261 0.70 -0.84 -7.43
CA GLN A 261 1.31 0.20 -8.28
C GLN A 261 2.04 1.26 -7.45
N GLU A 262 1.41 1.77 -6.38
CA GLU A 262 2.04 2.73 -5.46
C GLU A 262 3.30 2.13 -4.84
N ARG A 263 3.25 0.84 -4.49
CA ARG A 263 4.40 0.10 -3.96
C ARG A 263 5.52 -0.05 -4.98
N LEU A 264 5.17 -0.39 -6.23
CA LEU A 264 6.12 -0.50 -7.34
C LEU A 264 6.82 0.85 -7.60
N GLU A 265 6.05 1.95 -7.60
CA GLU A 265 6.61 3.30 -7.77
C GLU A 265 7.58 3.66 -6.65
N ALA A 266 7.21 3.35 -5.39
CA ALA A 266 8.09 3.58 -4.24
C ALA A 266 9.39 2.78 -4.34
N VAL A 267 9.31 1.47 -4.66
CA VAL A 267 10.48 0.59 -4.83
C VAL A 267 11.34 1.06 -6.00
N THR A 268 10.74 1.42 -7.13
CA THR A 268 11.46 1.93 -8.31
C THR A 268 12.20 3.24 -7.99
N GLY A 269 11.57 4.13 -7.23
CA GLY A 269 12.19 5.36 -6.74
C GLY A 269 13.40 5.10 -5.84
N LEU A 270 13.28 4.14 -4.91
CA LEU A 270 14.40 3.74 -4.03
C LEU A 270 15.55 3.10 -4.81
N VAL A 271 15.27 2.28 -5.82
CA VAL A 271 16.27 1.68 -6.70
C VAL A 271 17.02 2.78 -7.46
N ALA A 272 16.32 3.72 -8.09
CA ALA A 272 16.94 4.81 -8.83
C ALA A 272 17.83 5.69 -7.93
N GLN A 273 17.39 5.97 -6.71
CA GLN A 273 18.16 6.72 -5.73
C GLN A 273 19.42 5.97 -5.27
N ALA A 274 19.29 4.65 -5.07
CA ALA A 274 20.44 3.81 -4.72
C ALA A 274 21.46 3.72 -5.87
N GLU A 275 21.01 3.62 -7.12
CA GLU A 275 21.86 3.61 -8.31
C GLU A 275 22.64 4.93 -8.45
N GLN A 276 21.97 6.07 -8.29
CA GLN A 276 22.63 7.38 -8.32
C GLN A 276 23.70 7.50 -7.22
N THR A 277 23.37 7.08 -6.00
CA THR A 277 24.31 7.11 -4.87
C THR A 277 25.50 6.18 -5.11
N LEU A 278 25.29 5.03 -5.74
CA LEU A 278 26.34 4.10 -6.11
C LEU A 278 27.28 4.71 -7.15
N GLU A 279 26.75 5.35 -8.20
CA GLU A 279 27.53 6.02 -9.24
C GLU A 279 28.37 7.16 -8.65
N ASP A 280 27.80 8.00 -7.80
CA ASP A 280 28.51 9.10 -7.12
C ASP A 280 29.63 8.56 -6.24
N THR A 281 29.38 7.46 -5.53
CA THR A 281 30.38 6.80 -4.68
C THR A 281 31.54 6.20 -5.50
N GLN A 282 31.23 5.57 -6.64
CA GLN A 282 32.23 5.06 -7.57
C GLN A 282 33.07 6.18 -8.14
N ALA A 283 32.47 7.29 -8.55
CA ALA A 283 33.18 8.45 -9.06
C ALA A 283 34.12 9.06 -8.00
N ALA A 284 33.67 9.16 -6.75
CA ALA A 284 34.49 9.63 -5.64
C ALA A 284 35.68 8.69 -5.35
N ALA A 285 35.44 7.38 -5.34
CA ALA A 285 36.48 6.37 -5.15
C ALA A 285 37.55 6.43 -6.27
N ALA A 286 37.11 6.60 -7.53
CA ALA A 286 38.01 6.74 -8.68
C ALA A 286 38.90 8.01 -8.57
N ARG A 287 38.32 9.14 -8.12
CA ARG A 287 39.09 10.39 -7.85
C ARG A 287 40.13 10.17 -6.77
N GLN A 288 39.80 9.51 -5.67
CA GLN A 288 40.74 9.20 -4.58
C GLN A 288 41.86 8.27 -5.03
N LYS A 289 41.52 7.24 -5.85
CA LYS A 289 42.55 6.33 -6.43
C LYS A 289 43.55 7.08 -7.31
N LYS A 290 43.10 8.01 -8.16
CA LYS A 290 43.97 8.87 -8.98
C LYS A 290 44.89 9.73 -8.09
N ARG A 291 44.35 10.37 -7.04
CA ARG A 291 45.12 11.19 -6.09
C ARG A 291 46.19 10.38 -5.37
N LEU A 292 45.82 9.15 -4.94
CA LEU A 292 46.79 8.24 -4.29
C LEU A 292 47.95 7.88 -5.21
N ALA A 293 47.65 7.56 -6.50
CA ALA A 293 48.69 7.24 -7.49
C ALA A 293 49.65 8.40 -7.74
N VAL A 294 49.17 9.64 -7.77
CA VAL A 294 49.99 10.85 -7.89
C VAL A 294 50.94 10.98 -6.68
N LEU A 295 50.41 10.88 -5.45
CA LEU A 295 51.18 10.96 -4.22
C LEU A 295 52.25 9.86 -4.10
N GLN A 296 51.92 8.64 -4.53
CA GLN A 296 52.88 7.52 -4.58
C GLN A 296 54.02 7.80 -5.57
N LYS A 297 53.72 8.40 -6.75
CA LYS A 297 54.73 8.78 -7.73
C LYS A 297 55.63 9.88 -7.17
N GLU A 298 55.06 10.93 -6.56
CA GLU A 298 55.86 12.01 -5.93
C GLU A 298 56.79 11.47 -4.82
N THR A 299 56.26 10.55 -3.99
CA THR A 299 57.07 9.90 -2.93
C THR A 299 58.22 9.06 -3.50
N LYS A 300 58.01 8.36 -4.61
CA LYS A 300 59.05 7.61 -5.32
C LYS A 300 60.14 8.55 -5.87
N THR A 301 59.73 9.65 -6.48
CA THR A 301 60.65 10.64 -7.06
C THR A 301 61.45 11.30 -5.97
N ALA A 302 60.88 11.67 -4.83
CA ALA A 302 61.60 12.24 -3.70
C ALA A 302 62.63 11.27 -3.08
N LYS A 303 62.37 9.97 -3.07
CA LYS A 303 63.28 8.94 -2.60
C LYS A 303 64.50 8.74 -3.56
N ALA A 304 64.24 8.84 -4.87
CA ALA A 304 65.27 8.67 -5.88
C ALA A 304 66.23 9.84 -5.94
N ALA A 305 65.87 11.05 -5.50
CA ALA A 305 66.71 12.23 -5.46
C ALA A 305 67.56 12.31 -4.18
N ALA A 306 67.39 11.36 -3.24
CA ALA A 306 68.27 11.35 -2.05
C ALA A 306 69.64 10.77 -2.39
N LEU A 307 70.69 11.52 -2.06
CA LEU A 307 72.05 11.00 -2.12
C LEU A 307 72.16 9.71 -1.33
N THR A 308 72.83 8.71 -1.91
CA THR A 308 73.06 7.47 -1.17
C THR A 308 74.10 7.73 -0.09
N ILE A 309 74.09 7.01 1.02
CA ILE A 309 75.08 7.12 2.09
C ILE A 309 76.48 6.91 1.53
N GLN A 310 76.63 6.04 0.55
CA GLN A 310 77.92 5.75 -0.14
C GLN A 310 78.51 6.96 -0.87
N ASP A 311 77.62 7.79 -1.51
CA ASP A 311 78.08 9.00 -2.20
C ASP A 311 78.66 10.03 -1.21
N ILE A 312 78.08 10.12 -0.02
CA ILE A 312 78.49 11.02 1.05
C ILE A 312 79.79 10.48 1.69
N GLU A 313 79.91 9.19 1.93
CA GLU A 313 81.10 8.54 2.51
C GLU A 313 82.29 8.58 1.58
N ALA A 314 82.10 8.71 0.28
CA ALA A 314 83.17 8.80 -0.71
C ALA A 314 83.73 10.23 -0.85
N MET A 315 83.13 11.25 -0.21
CA MET A 315 83.57 12.63 -0.28
C MET A 315 84.79 12.88 0.65
N GLY A 316 85.80 13.56 0.12
CA GLY A 316 86.94 14.05 0.88
C GLY A 316 88.10 13.05 0.99
N LYS A 317 89.30 13.58 1.31
CA LYS A 317 90.51 12.81 1.55
C LYS A 317 90.87 12.82 3.03
N LYS A 318 90.97 11.63 3.63
CA LYS A 318 91.42 11.46 5.03
C LYS A 318 92.91 11.62 5.16
N ASN A 319 93.32 12.54 6.03
CA ASN A 319 94.75 12.69 6.38
C ASN A 319 95.15 11.56 7.35
N ALA A 320 96.17 10.80 6.96
CA ALA A 320 96.58 9.61 7.70
C ALA A 320 97.24 9.94 9.08
N LEU A 321 97.75 11.15 9.29
CA LEU A 321 98.39 11.58 10.55
C LEU A 321 97.38 12.23 11.53
N THR A 322 96.44 13.01 11.03
CA THR A 322 95.55 13.78 11.89
C THR A 322 94.16 13.18 11.99
N GLY A 323 93.81 12.22 11.12
CA GLY A 323 92.48 11.65 11.05
C GLY A 323 91.46 12.58 10.43
N ASN A 324 91.78 13.83 10.12
CA ASN A 324 90.88 14.82 9.56
C ASN A 324 90.49 14.50 8.09
N ILE A 325 89.27 14.79 7.70
CA ILE A 325 88.85 14.68 6.32
C ILE A 325 88.86 16.07 5.70
N SER A 326 89.72 16.27 4.66
CA SER A 326 89.81 17.49 3.89
C SER A 326 88.88 17.39 2.67
N LEU A 327 87.99 18.32 2.57
CA LEU A 327 87.10 18.49 1.42
C LEU A 327 87.64 19.59 0.50
N THR A 328 87.53 19.42 -0.78
CA THR A 328 87.75 20.52 -1.74
C THR A 328 86.59 21.55 -1.58
N PRO A 329 86.86 22.83 -1.96
CA PRO A 329 85.76 23.83 -1.90
C PRO A 329 84.48 23.38 -2.63
N GLN A 330 84.68 22.70 -3.75
CA GLN A 330 83.54 22.19 -4.53
C GLN A 330 82.77 21.06 -3.81
N GLU A 331 83.47 20.10 -3.19
CA GLU A 331 82.87 19.03 -2.39
C GLU A 331 82.18 19.61 -1.16
N CYS A 332 82.78 20.63 -0.52
CA CYS A 332 82.14 21.31 0.62
C CYS A 332 80.83 22.02 0.23
N ASP A 333 80.83 22.74 -0.89
CA ASP A 333 79.64 23.42 -1.37
C ASP A 333 78.54 22.43 -1.84
N THR A 334 79.02 21.34 -2.48
CA THR A 334 78.06 20.23 -2.83
C THR A 334 77.42 19.61 -1.59
N LEU A 335 78.25 19.33 -0.55
CA LEU A 335 77.73 18.76 0.71
C LEU A 335 76.75 19.70 1.43
N LYS A 336 77.07 21.03 1.46
CA LYS A 336 76.16 22.07 2.01
C LYS A 336 74.91 22.11 1.25
N GLN A 337 74.92 22.12 -0.09
CA GLN A 337 73.73 22.10 -0.90
C GLN A 337 72.84 20.83 -0.66
N HIS A 338 73.52 19.67 -0.56
CA HIS A 338 72.87 18.42 -0.25
C HIS A 338 72.30 18.38 1.17
N ALA A 339 72.99 18.98 2.16
CA ALA A 339 72.46 19.12 3.50
C ALA A 339 71.25 20.03 3.57
N ILE A 340 71.22 21.17 2.86
CA ILE A 340 70.07 22.07 2.75
C ILE A 340 68.94 21.39 2.06
N ASN A 341 69.20 20.75 0.91
CA ASN A 341 68.20 20.01 0.17
C ASN A 341 67.68 18.83 0.98
N GLY A 342 68.49 18.15 1.76
CA GLY A 342 68.08 17.04 2.64
C GLY A 342 67.16 17.50 3.79
N ILE A 343 67.41 18.68 4.36
CA ILE A 343 66.54 19.27 5.38
C ILE A 343 65.19 19.63 4.76
N ALA A 344 65.20 20.30 3.60
CA ALA A 344 63.98 20.63 2.87
C ALA A 344 63.16 19.35 2.45
N ALA A 345 63.89 18.37 1.89
CA ALA A 345 63.32 17.08 1.51
C ALA A 345 62.76 16.28 2.72
N ARG A 346 63.36 16.42 3.92
CA ARG A 346 62.78 15.81 5.14
C ARG A 346 61.46 16.39 5.54
N ALA A 347 61.34 17.71 5.48
CA ALA A 347 60.09 18.39 5.75
C ALA A 347 59.00 18.01 4.73
N ASP A 348 59.36 18.01 3.44
CA ASP A 348 58.43 17.60 2.37
C ASP A 348 58.09 16.12 2.43
N ASN A 349 59.01 15.24 2.71
CA ASN A 349 58.77 13.81 2.92
C ASN A 349 57.84 13.55 4.13
N LYS A 350 57.99 14.29 5.22
CA LYS A 350 57.07 14.20 6.36
C LYS A 350 55.66 14.61 5.94
N ARG A 351 55.49 15.77 5.27
CA ARG A 351 54.24 16.27 4.78
C ARG A 351 53.58 15.30 3.77
N LEU A 352 54.39 14.72 2.85
CA LEU A 352 53.89 13.74 1.86
C LEU A 352 53.47 12.43 2.51
N LYS A 353 54.17 11.96 3.54
CA LYS A 353 53.77 10.76 4.31
C LYS A 353 52.46 10.99 5.04
N GLU A 354 52.27 12.15 5.68
CA GLU A 354 51.02 12.50 6.35
C GLU A 354 49.86 12.58 5.36
N LYS A 355 50.06 13.21 4.19
CA LYS A 355 49.06 13.25 3.12
C LYS A 355 48.72 11.87 2.54
N LEU A 356 49.74 11.02 2.36
CA LEU A 356 49.59 9.65 1.89
C LEU A 356 48.74 8.83 2.88
N ALA A 357 49.07 8.85 4.16
CA ALA A 357 48.35 8.15 5.21
C ALA A 357 46.90 8.61 5.29
N SER A 358 46.65 9.93 5.20
CA SER A 358 45.28 10.49 5.17
C SER A 358 44.52 10.05 3.92
N ALA A 359 45.18 9.99 2.75
CA ALA A 359 44.54 9.54 1.52
C ALA A 359 44.25 8.04 1.54
N GLU A 360 45.13 7.21 2.10
CA GLU A 360 44.92 5.76 2.29
C GLU A 360 43.74 5.48 3.26
N GLN A 361 43.70 6.22 4.37
CA GLN A 361 42.58 6.12 5.30
C GLN A 361 41.25 6.51 4.65
N SER A 362 41.22 7.62 3.89
CA SER A 362 40.06 8.04 3.15
C SER A 362 39.63 7.00 2.11
N ALA A 363 40.57 6.44 1.36
CA ALA A 363 40.26 5.39 0.37
C ALA A 363 39.68 4.14 1.02
N THR A 364 40.17 3.75 2.20
CA THR A 364 39.64 2.62 2.96
C THR A 364 38.21 2.87 3.42
N ILE A 365 37.90 4.06 3.95
CA ILE A 365 36.55 4.45 4.38
C ILE A 365 35.59 4.43 3.19
N TRP A 366 35.99 4.99 2.05
CA TRP A 366 35.18 5.00 0.85
C TRP A 366 34.90 3.59 0.30
N LYS A 367 35.93 2.73 0.34
CA LYS A 367 35.74 1.31 -0.04
C LYS A 367 34.73 0.60 0.83
N GLN A 368 34.84 0.75 2.16
CA GLN A 368 33.84 0.16 3.09
C GLN A 368 32.42 0.69 2.85
N ARG A 369 32.27 2.02 2.63
CA ARG A 369 30.99 2.62 2.32
C ARG A 369 30.38 2.09 1.01
N PHE A 370 31.23 1.94 0.00
CA PHE A 370 30.82 1.37 -1.28
C PHE A 370 30.35 -0.07 -1.14
N GLU A 371 31.11 -0.90 -0.43
CA GLU A 371 30.77 -2.31 -0.19
C GLU A 371 29.40 -2.42 0.55
N ALA A 372 29.21 -1.66 1.62
CA ALA A 372 27.95 -1.64 2.37
C ALA A 372 26.76 -1.13 1.55
N LEU A 373 26.96 -0.12 0.69
CA LEU A 373 25.92 0.39 -0.19
C LEU A 373 25.59 -0.62 -1.29
N ASN A 374 26.59 -1.28 -1.85
CA ASN A 374 26.40 -2.31 -2.87
C ASN A 374 25.61 -3.52 -2.32
N GLU A 375 25.87 -3.95 -1.08
CA GLU A 375 25.09 -4.99 -0.43
C GLU A 375 23.61 -4.60 -0.33
N LYS A 376 23.32 -3.39 0.17
CA LYS A 376 21.95 -2.87 0.23
C LYS A 376 21.28 -2.77 -1.13
N TYR A 377 22.02 -2.34 -2.15
CA TYR A 377 21.52 -2.29 -3.52
C TYR A 377 21.15 -3.68 -4.06
N GLN A 378 21.99 -4.69 -3.84
CA GLN A 378 21.71 -6.06 -4.27
C GLN A 378 20.50 -6.64 -3.54
N GLU A 379 20.36 -6.36 -2.25
CA GLU A 379 19.16 -6.77 -1.48
C GLU A 379 17.90 -6.12 -2.03
N LEU A 380 17.93 -4.80 -2.27
CA LEU A 380 16.78 -4.08 -2.85
C LEU A 380 16.45 -4.59 -4.25
N LYS A 381 17.47 -4.82 -5.09
CA LYS A 381 17.29 -5.40 -6.43
C LYS A 381 16.63 -6.78 -6.38
N LYS A 382 17.04 -7.63 -5.44
CA LYS A 382 16.43 -8.94 -5.22
C LYS A 382 14.97 -8.83 -4.82
N LYS A 383 14.62 -7.88 -3.95
CA LYS A 383 13.23 -7.60 -3.55
C LYS A 383 12.39 -7.06 -4.70
N ALA A 384 12.98 -6.24 -5.57
CA ALA A 384 12.30 -5.66 -6.72
C ALA A 384 12.17 -6.63 -7.92
N GLN A 385 13.01 -7.67 -8.01
CA GLN A 385 13.07 -8.57 -9.16
C GLN A 385 11.73 -9.20 -9.55
N PRO A 386 10.89 -9.71 -8.62
CA PRO A 386 9.59 -10.27 -8.99
C PRO A 386 8.66 -9.28 -9.68
N TYR A 387 8.75 -8.00 -9.34
CA TYR A 387 7.95 -6.93 -9.95
C TYR A 387 8.47 -6.57 -11.33
N LEU A 388 9.79 -6.56 -11.52
CA LEU A 388 10.43 -6.33 -12.81
C LEU A 388 10.12 -7.48 -13.78
N ASP A 389 10.19 -8.71 -13.31
CA ASP A 389 9.85 -9.91 -14.10
C ASP A 389 8.37 -9.90 -14.50
N ALA A 390 7.46 -9.52 -13.58
CA ALA A 390 6.04 -9.36 -13.87
C ALA A 390 5.77 -8.28 -14.92
N LEU A 391 6.49 -7.16 -14.90
CA LEU A 391 6.41 -6.11 -15.92
C LEU A 391 6.93 -6.58 -17.29
N GLU A 392 7.93 -7.44 -17.32
CA GLU A 392 8.50 -7.99 -18.55
C GLU A 392 7.55 -8.98 -19.24
N ILE A 393 6.82 -9.77 -18.42
CA ILE A 393 5.83 -10.75 -18.89
C ILE A 393 4.47 -10.09 -19.26
N ALA A 394 4.19 -8.91 -18.71
CA ALA A 394 2.93 -8.20 -18.93
C ALA A 394 2.68 -7.88 -20.42
N SER A 395 1.43 -8.05 -20.88
CA SER A 395 1.04 -7.70 -22.22
C SER A 395 1.31 -6.22 -22.53
N GLU A 396 1.54 -5.87 -23.81
CA GLU A 396 1.84 -4.48 -24.23
C GLU A 396 0.81 -3.45 -23.72
N ARG A 397 -0.46 -3.83 -23.64
CA ARG A 397 -1.53 -2.96 -23.12
C ARG A 397 -1.36 -2.68 -21.62
N VAL A 398 -0.96 -3.68 -20.85
CA VAL A 398 -0.68 -3.52 -19.41
C VAL A 398 0.59 -2.70 -19.21
N ARG A 399 1.64 -2.92 -20.02
CA ARG A 399 2.87 -2.10 -20.00
C ARG A 399 2.58 -0.65 -20.34
N ALA A 400 1.80 -0.38 -21.38
CA ALA A 400 1.42 0.97 -21.78
C ALA A 400 0.60 1.68 -20.68
N PHE A 401 -0.31 0.98 -20.03
CA PHE A 401 -1.09 1.48 -18.90
C PHE A 401 -0.21 1.80 -17.70
N LEU A 402 0.67 0.89 -17.30
CA LEU A 402 1.62 1.09 -16.20
C LEU A 402 2.57 2.27 -16.48
N ASN A 403 3.11 2.36 -17.70
CA ASN A 403 3.98 3.47 -18.10
C ASN A 403 3.24 4.83 -18.09
N ALA A 404 1.98 4.86 -18.45
CA ALA A 404 1.17 6.09 -18.39
C ALA A 404 0.95 6.57 -16.95
N ILE A 405 0.75 5.64 -16.01
CA ILE A 405 0.62 5.94 -14.58
C ILE A 405 1.95 6.44 -14.01
N LEU A 406 3.06 5.75 -14.29
CA LEU A 406 4.40 6.15 -13.86
C LEU A 406 4.79 7.54 -14.37
N ALA A 407 4.43 7.87 -15.61
CA ALA A 407 4.67 9.19 -16.18
C ALA A 407 3.87 10.28 -15.46
N ARG A 408 2.61 10.02 -15.07
CA ARG A 408 1.79 10.96 -14.28
C ARG A 408 2.35 11.18 -12.88
N GLY A 409 2.82 10.12 -12.22
CA GLY A 409 3.45 10.21 -10.91
C GLY A 409 4.70 11.08 -10.91
N ARG A 410 5.58 10.93 -11.92
CA ARG A 410 6.78 11.77 -12.08
C ARG A 410 6.44 13.24 -12.31
N GLN A 411 5.43 13.56 -13.12
CA GLN A 411 4.97 14.94 -13.34
C GLN A 411 4.42 15.59 -12.07
N GLN A 412 3.76 14.83 -11.21
CA GLN A 412 3.27 15.35 -9.94
C GLN A 412 4.41 15.60 -8.94
N GLN A 413 5.45 14.78 -8.91
CA GLN A 413 6.64 15.00 -8.07
C GLN A 413 7.46 16.21 -8.52
N GLU A 414 7.58 16.47 -9.83
CA GLU A 414 8.25 17.66 -10.37
C GLU A 414 7.50 18.96 -10.02
N HIS A 415 6.17 18.91 -9.87
CA HIS A 415 5.36 20.07 -9.47
C HIS A 415 5.29 20.28 -7.96
N SER A 416 5.64 19.31 -7.15
CA SER A 416 5.62 19.38 -5.68
C SER A 416 6.95 19.77 -5.04
N GLN A 417 8.02 19.95 -5.80
CA GLN A 417 9.26 20.53 -5.26
C GLN A 417 9.08 22.04 -5.05
N PRO A 418 9.28 22.56 -3.83
CA PRO A 418 9.15 23.99 -3.58
C PRO A 418 10.22 24.77 -4.35
N ALA A 419 9.82 25.89 -4.94
CA ALA A 419 10.61 26.79 -5.79
C ALA A 419 11.83 27.45 -5.11
N HIS A 420 12.34 26.95 -4.00
CA HIS A 420 13.41 27.55 -3.20
C HIS A 420 14.83 27.08 -3.55
N SER A 421 15.06 26.24 -4.54
CA SER A 421 16.43 25.82 -4.91
C SER A 421 16.99 26.45 -6.20
N ARG A 422 16.27 27.43 -6.81
CA ARG A 422 16.72 28.06 -8.07
C ARG A 422 17.44 29.41 -7.94
N GLN A 423 17.78 29.86 -6.73
CA GLN A 423 18.43 31.17 -6.53
C GLN A 423 19.72 31.13 -5.71
N GLN A 424 20.62 30.20 -5.97
CA GLN A 424 22.02 30.28 -5.44
C GLN A 424 23.04 29.62 -6.35
N ASN A 425 23.09 30.01 -7.62
CA ASN A 425 24.25 29.75 -8.48
C ASN A 425 24.38 30.83 -9.56
N ILE A 426 24.40 32.09 -9.16
CA ILE A 426 25.00 33.19 -9.93
C ILE A 426 25.75 34.04 -8.91
N GLU A 427 27.03 34.23 -9.16
CA GLU A 427 28.05 35.07 -8.52
C GLU A 427 29.05 34.36 -7.62
N ILE A 428 30.21 34.33 -8.20
CA ILE A 428 31.66 34.33 -7.91
C ILE A 428 32.34 33.06 -8.43
#